data_7acee0af98d241621246834872a91ad0
#
_entry.id   7acee0af98d241621246834872a91ad0
#
_cell.length_a   1.000
_cell.length_b   1.000
_cell.length_c   1.000
_cell.angle_alpha   90.00
_cell.angle_beta   90.00
_cell.angle_gamma   90.00
#
_symmetry.space_group_name_H-M   'P 1'
#
loop_
_entity.id
_entity.type
_entity.pdbx_description
1 polymer ?
#
loop_
_entity_poly.entity_id
_entity_poly.type
_entity_poly.pdbx_seq_one_letter_code
_entity_poly.pdbx_strand_id
1 'polypeptide(L)'
;NFARLGNQILGQHYGWGGMLGLRDCSAMTRDLMTPFGIWLPRNSRSQGRVGYPTSLAGMSSAEKEATLQRSGVPFATLVVMNGHVVLYIGTYEGRPAIMHDLWGIRVDEPADEDQRLIIGRAVITTLTPGAEVPNLHNGRTIGESFHTMTVLGNAHK
;
A
#
# COMPACT_ATOMS: atom_id res chain seq x y z
N ASN A 1 -0.50 -19.45 4.32
CA ASN A 1 -1.21 -18.88 3.19
C ASN A 1 -1.43 -17.39 3.44
N PHE A 2 -0.84 -16.53 2.58
CA PHE A 2 -0.87 -15.06 2.68
C PHE A 2 -2.30 -14.50 2.76
N ALA A 3 -3.19 -14.96 1.89
CA ALA A 3 -4.56 -14.48 1.84
C ALA A 3 -5.31 -14.74 3.16
N ARG A 4 -5.08 -15.90 3.79
CA ARG A 4 -5.71 -16.22 5.07
C ARG A 4 -5.23 -15.31 6.20
N LEU A 5 -3.92 -15.04 6.26
CA LEU A 5 -3.36 -14.11 7.25
C LEU A 5 -3.79 -12.67 6.98
N GLY A 6 -3.78 -12.26 5.71
CA GLY A 6 -4.27 -10.94 5.30
C GLY A 6 -5.72 -10.72 5.74
N ASN A 7 -6.57 -11.71 5.54
CA ASN A 7 -7.97 -11.63 5.95
C ASN A 7 -8.16 -11.45 7.47
N GLN A 8 -7.25 -11.94 8.29
CA GLN A 8 -7.28 -11.71 9.74
C GLN A 8 -6.88 -10.29 10.15
N ILE A 9 -6.13 -9.59 9.28
CA ILE A 9 -5.67 -8.21 9.50
C ILE A 9 -6.71 -7.20 9.00
N LEU A 10 -7.47 -7.54 7.96
CA LEU A 10 -8.48 -6.64 7.38
C LEU A 10 -9.45 -6.11 8.44
N GLY A 11 -9.67 -4.80 8.40
CA GLY A 11 -10.55 -4.09 9.32
C GLY A 11 -9.93 -3.77 10.68
N GLN A 12 -8.74 -4.26 11.00
CA GLN A 12 -8.04 -3.86 12.22
C GLN A 12 -7.71 -2.37 12.20
N HIS A 13 -7.83 -1.73 13.36
CA HIS A 13 -7.56 -0.30 13.47
C HIS A 13 -6.10 0.05 13.24
N TYR A 14 -5.88 1.23 12.64
CA TYR A 14 -4.56 1.79 12.44
C TYR A 14 -3.91 2.19 13.76
N GLY A 15 -2.65 1.85 13.95
CA GLY A 15 -1.86 2.22 15.13
C GLY A 15 -0.56 2.93 14.74
N TRP A 16 -0.53 4.24 14.91
CA TRP A 16 0.65 5.06 14.66
C TRP A 16 1.89 4.53 15.37
N GLY A 17 2.95 4.24 14.59
CA GLY A 17 4.20 3.71 15.12
C GLY A 17 4.09 2.34 15.82
N GLY A 18 2.98 1.63 15.67
CA GLY A 18 2.73 0.36 16.33
C GLY A 18 2.18 0.50 17.76
N MET A 19 1.62 1.65 18.10
CA MET A 19 1.04 1.91 19.42
C MET A 19 -0.11 0.94 19.74
N LEU A 20 -0.25 0.58 21.02
CA LEU A 20 -1.30 -0.30 21.53
C LEU A 20 -1.33 -1.70 20.88
N GLY A 21 -0.20 -2.16 20.32
CA GLY A 21 -0.15 -3.43 19.61
C GLY A 21 -0.87 -3.43 18.25
N LEU A 22 -1.30 -2.26 17.79
CA LEU A 22 -1.89 -2.06 16.47
C LEU A 22 -0.80 -1.84 15.41
N ARG A 23 -1.18 -1.92 14.14
CA ARG A 23 -0.26 -1.79 13.01
C ARG A 23 -0.41 -0.46 12.30
N ASP A 24 0.70 0.09 11.84
CA ASP A 24 0.73 1.08 10.76
C ASP A 24 1.01 0.38 9.41
N CYS A 25 1.14 1.14 8.32
CA CYS A 25 1.30 0.58 6.98
C CYS A 25 2.51 -0.37 6.87
N SER A 26 3.66 0.00 7.40
CA SER A 26 4.89 -0.81 7.30
C SER A 26 4.94 -1.95 8.34
N ALA A 27 4.29 -1.80 9.49
CA ALA A 27 4.14 -2.90 10.44
C ALA A 27 3.24 -4.00 9.87
N MET A 28 2.17 -3.63 9.18
CA MET A 28 1.27 -4.59 8.52
C MET A 28 2.02 -5.45 7.50
N THR A 29 2.76 -4.84 6.58
CA THR A 29 3.52 -5.57 5.56
C THR A 29 4.60 -6.44 6.20
N ARG A 30 5.35 -5.93 7.17
CA ARG A 30 6.36 -6.70 7.90
C ARG A 30 5.76 -7.93 8.58
N ASP A 31 4.71 -7.73 9.36
CA ASP A 31 4.11 -8.81 10.15
C ASP A 31 3.45 -9.87 9.26
N LEU A 32 2.89 -9.46 8.12
CA LEU A 32 2.33 -10.39 7.14
C LEU A 32 3.40 -11.25 6.45
N MET A 33 4.60 -10.71 6.24
CA MET A 33 5.72 -11.38 5.56
C MET A 33 6.53 -12.30 6.49
N THR A 34 6.62 -11.94 7.78
CA THR A 34 7.42 -12.67 8.77
C THR A 34 7.13 -14.17 8.85
N PRO A 35 5.87 -14.65 8.86
CA PRO A 35 5.56 -16.10 8.92
C PRO A 35 6.06 -16.89 7.71
N PHE A 36 6.40 -16.22 6.62
CA PHE A 36 6.92 -16.83 5.38
C PHE A 36 8.44 -16.70 5.26
N GLY A 37 9.12 -16.26 6.32
CA GLY A 37 10.56 -16.12 6.34
C GLY A 37 11.08 -14.90 5.56
N ILE A 38 10.22 -13.97 5.18
CA ILE A 38 10.60 -12.74 4.49
C ILE A 38 10.78 -11.63 5.52
N TRP A 39 12.03 -11.21 5.68
CA TRP A 39 12.33 -10.10 6.57
C TRP A 39 12.12 -8.74 5.89
N LEU A 40 11.41 -7.84 6.56
CA LEU A 40 11.22 -6.45 6.12
C LEU A 40 11.66 -5.48 7.22
N PRO A 41 12.35 -4.38 6.86
CA PRO A 41 12.66 -3.32 7.81
C PRO A 41 11.40 -2.64 8.36
N ARG A 42 11.53 -1.92 9.48
CA ARG A 42 10.40 -1.34 10.19
C ARG A 42 9.70 -0.20 9.42
N ASN A 43 10.40 0.55 8.60
CA ASN A 43 9.83 1.72 7.94
C ASN A 43 9.58 1.50 6.44
N SER A 44 8.57 2.19 5.90
CA SER A 44 8.12 2.06 4.52
C SER A 44 9.21 2.39 3.49
N ARG A 45 9.99 3.43 3.73
CA ARG A 45 11.07 3.85 2.82
C ARG A 45 12.13 2.76 2.66
N SER A 46 12.53 2.13 3.75
CA SER A 46 13.51 1.04 3.74
C SER A 46 12.93 -0.23 3.12
N GLN A 47 11.64 -0.50 3.33
CA GLN A 47 10.96 -1.63 2.68
C GLN A 47 10.99 -1.52 1.15
N GLY A 48 10.85 -0.32 0.60
CA GLY A 48 10.93 -0.08 -0.84
C GLY A 48 12.29 -0.38 -1.49
N ARG A 49 13.30 -0.66 -0.69
CA ARG A 49 14.67 -1.01 -1.16
C ARG A 49 14.99 -2.50 -1.04
N VAL A 50 14.09 -3.27 -0.43
CA VAL A 50 14.25 -4.73 -0.31
C VAL A 50 13.82 -5.40 -1.61
N GLY A 51 14.53 -6.46 -2.01
CA GLY A 51 14.21 -7.19 -3.23
C GLY A 51 14.65 -6.48 -4.51
N TYR A 52 13.78 -6.44 -5.50
CA TYR A 52 14.07 -5.91 -6.85
C TYR A 52 13.23 -4.64 -7.11
N PRO A 53 13.72 -3.46 -6.74
CA PRO A 53 13.00 -2.21 -6.93
C PRO A 53 12.98 -1.78 -8.40
N THR A 54 11.81 -1.29 -8.82
CA THR A 54 11.58 -0.66 -10.12
C THR A 54 10.98 0.71 -9.89
N SER A 55 11.50 1.74 -10.57
CA SER A 55 10.96 3.10 -10.48
C SER A 55 9.60 3.20 -11.18
N LEU A 56 8.66 3.85 -10.52
CA LEU A 56 7.36 4.27 -11.06
C LEU A 56 7.29 5.79 -11.26
N ALA A 57 8.37 6.50 -10.97
CA ALA A 57 8.44 7.96 -11.09
C ALA A 57 8.14 8.42 -12.52
N GLY A 58 7.36 9.49 -12.64
CA GLY A 58 6.97 10.05 -13.94
C GLY A 58 5.85 9.31 -14.68
N MET A 59 5.38 8.18 -14.16
CA MET A 59 4.25 7.45 -14.72
C MET A 59 2.92 8.02 -14.23
N SER A 60 1.90 8.01 -15.09
CA SER A 60 0.52 8.22 -14.68
C SER A 60 0.02 7.07 -13.80
N SER A 61 -1.09 7.26 -13.07
CA SER A 61 -1.69 6.19 -12.28
C SER A 61 -2.04 4.97 -13.14
N ALA A 62 -2.55 5.19 -14.34
CA ALA A 62 -2.86 4.11 -15.29
C ALA A 62 -1.61 3.35 -15.74
N GLU A 63 -0.50 4.04 -16.02
CA GLU A 63 0.78 3.42 -16.37
C GLU A 63 1.36 2.61 -15.20
N LYS A 64 1.23 3.11 -13.98
CA LYS A 64 1.63 2.37 -12.76
C LYS A 64 0.81 1.11 -12.57
N GLU A 65 -0.52 1.18 -12.75
CA GLU A 65 -1.41 0.01 -12.71
C GLU A 65 -0.99 -1.04 -13.75
N ALA A 66 -0.78 -0.62 -14.99
CA ALA A 66 -0.34 -1.51 -16.07
C ALA A 66 1.02 -2.16 -15.78
N THR A 67 1.97 -1.40 -15.24
CA THR A 67 3.29 -1.89 -14.86
C THR A 67 3.20 -2.91 -13.73
N LEU A 68 2.36 -2.64 -12.73
CA LEU A 68 2.14 -3.54 -11.61
C LEU A 68 1.48 -4.85 -12.05
N GLN A 69 0.50 -4.79 -12.95
CA GLN A 69 -0.13 -6.00 -13.52
C GLN A 69 0.83 -6.84 -14.36
N ARG A 70 1.71 -6.19 -15.14
CA ARG A 70 2.67 -6.88 -16.02
C ARG A 70 3.84 -7.50 -15.26
N SER A 71 4.35 -6.81 -14.25
CA SER A 71 5.64 -7.15 -13.60
C SER A 71 5.52 -7.46 -12.12
N GLY A 72 4.38 -7.18 -11.49
CA GLY A 72 4.14 -7.47 -10.09
C GLY A 72 3.78 -8.93 -9.85
N VAL A 73 4.19 -9.44 -8.70
CA VAL A 73 3.85 -10.78 -8.22
C VAL A 73 2.88 -10.61 -7.04
N PRO A 74 1.65 -11.14 -7.12
CA PRO A 74 0.69 -11.04 -6.01
C PRO A 74 1.27 -11.59 -4.70
N PHE A 75 1.04 -10.87 -3.61
CA PHE A 75 1.55 -11.15 -2.26
C PHE A 75 3.07 -11.11 -2.10
N ALA A 76 3.80 -10.73 -3.16
CA ALA A 76 5.25 -10.59 -3.13
C ALA A 76 5.75 -9.25 -3.71
N THR A 77 4.85 -8.31 -3.99
CA THR A 77 5.23 -6.99 -4.50
C THR A 77 4.71 -5.90 -3.58
N LEU A 78 5.63 -5.04 -3.12
CA LEU A 78 5.31 -3.82 -2.40
C LEU A 78 5.28 -2.64 -3.36
N VAL A 79 4.39 -1.69 -3.11
CA VAL A 79 4.36 -0.40 -3.81
C VAL A 79 4.51 0.71 -2.77
N VAL A 80 5.40 1.65 -3.02
CA VAL A 80 5.87 2.60 -2.01
C VAL A 80 5.76 4.03 -2.50
N MET A 81 5.30 4.89 -1.61
CA MET A 81 5.36 6.34 -1.72
C MET A 81 5.96 6.93 -0.44
N ASN A 82 6.17 8.23 -0.40
CA ASN A 82 6.63 8.88 0.83
C ASN A 82 5.61 8.66 1.96
N GLY A 83 6.07 8.00 3.02
CA GLY A 83 5.28 7.78 4.23
C GLY A 83 4.23 6.66 4.14
N HIS A 84 4.17 5.90 3.03
CA HIS A 84 3.21 4.81 2.90
C HIS A 84 3.73 3.66 2.05
N VAL A 85 3.34 2.44 2.42
CA VAL A 85 3.64 1.20 1.71
C VAL A 85 2.39 0.34 1.64
N VAL A 86 2.20 -0.31 0.49
CA VAL A 86 1.07 -1.18 0.22
C VAL A 86 1.55 -2.52 -0.35
N LEU A 87 0.74 -3.57 -0.17
CA LEU A 87 0.99 -4.89 -0.73
C LEU A 87 0.07 -5.14 -1.93
N TYR A 88 0.66 -5.44 -3.08
CA TYR A 88 -0.09 -5.91 -4.24
C TYR A 88 -0.58 -7.33 -4.00
N ILE A 89 -1.88 -7.57 -4.15
CA ILE A 89 -2.51 -8.87 -3.88
C ILE A 89 -3.10 -9.53 -5.10
N GLY A 90 -2.99 -8.93 -6.26
CA GLY A 90 -3.50 -9.46 -7.53
C GLY A 90 -4.44 -8.48 -8.23
N THR A 91 -5.20 -9.00 -9.19
CA THR A 91 -6.13 -8.21 -10.00
C THR A 91 -7.57 -8.55 -9.63
N TYR A 92 -8.38 -7.53 -9.45
CA TYR A 92 -9.82 -7.65 -9.24
C TYR A 92 -10.56 -6.73 -10.21
N GLU A 93 -11.53 -7.26 -10.93
CA GLU A 93 -12.29 -6.53 -11.95
C GLU A 93 -11.41 -5.73 -12.94
N GLY A 94 -10.32 -6.36 -13.39
CA GLY A 94 -9.39 -5.78 -14.36
C GLY A 94 -8.41 -4.75 -13.81
N ARG A 95 -8.44 -4.46 -12.51
CA ARG A 95 -7.56 -3.49 -11.87
C ARG A 95 -6.69 -4.13 -10.77
N PRO A 96 -5.46 -3.62 -10.55
CA PRO A 96 -4.66 -4.06 -9.41
C PRO A 96 -5.38 -3.78 -8.09
N ALA A 97 -5.38 -4.77 -7.23
CA ALA A 97 -5.86 -4.66 -5.85
C ALA A 97 -4.65 -4.58 -4.91
N ILE A 98 -4.69 -3.65 -3.99
CA ILE A 98 -3.68 -3.46 -2.96
C ILE A 98 -4.28 -3.60 -1.56
N MET A 99 -3.55 -4.25 -0.68
CA MET A 99 -3.86 -4.32 0.74
C MET A 99 -2.94 -3.38 1.50
N HIS A 100 -3.51 -2.53 2.33
CA HIS A 100 -2.74 -1.57 3.10
C HIS A 100 -3.46 -1.13 4.38
N ASP A 101 -2.68 -0.69 5.34
CA ASP A 101 -3.19 -0.03 6.54
C ASP A 101 -3.20 1.47 6.27
N LEU A 102 -4.37 2.02 6.02
CA LEU A 102 -4.57 3.38 5.53
C LEU A 102 -5.17 4.26 6.63
N TRP A 103 -4.45 5.32 7.01
CA TRP A 103 -4.97 6.30 7.95
C TRP A 103 -6.09 7.15 7.35
N GLY A 104 -5.84 7.76 6.20
CA GLY A 104 -6.87 8.59 5.58
C GLY A 104 -6.47 9.13 4.22
N ILE A 105 -7.45 9.72 3.56
CA ILE A 105 -7.33 10.36 2.24
C ILE A 105 -7.33 11.87 2.45
N ARG A 106 -6.38 12.58 1.84
CA ARG A 106 -6.33 14.05 1.93
C ARG A 106 -7.48 14.67 1.16
N VAL A 107 -8.18 15.57 1.83
CA VAL A 107 -9.29 16.35 1.26
C VAL A 107 -9.11 17.83 1.62
N ASP A 108 -9.74 18.72 0.84
CA ASP A 108 -9.68 20.15 1.12
C ASP A 108 -10.72 20.53 2.18
N GLU A 109 -12.02 20.32 1.89
CA GLU A 109 -13.11 20.56 2.85
C GLU A 109 -14.38 19.76 2.45
N PRO A 110 -15.24 19.35 3.40
CA PRO A 110 -15.02 19.32 4.84
C PRO A 110 -13.98 18.26 5.22
N ALA A 111 -13.16 18.57 6.20
CA ALA A 111 -12.09 17.69 6.67
C ALA A 111 -12.04 17.67 8.20
N ASP A 112 -11.40 16.66 8.79
CA ASP A 112 -11.03 16.70 10.19
C ASP A 112 -9.85 17.67 10.44
N GLU A 113 -9.36 17.74 11.68
CA GLU A 113 -8.25 18.62 12.04
C GLU A 113 -6.98 18.38 11.23
N ASP A 114 -6.82 17.16 10.69
CA ASP A 114 -5.69 16.75 9.84
C ASP A 114 -5.95 16.96 8.34
N GLN A 115 -7.08 17.52 7.96
CA GLN A 115 -7.54 17.67 6.57
C GLN A 115 -7.62 16.31 5.86
N ARG A 116 -8.22 15.32 6.50
CA ARG A 116 -8.36 13.97 5.98
C ARG A 116 -9.78 13.42 6.14
N LEU A 117 -10.19 12.64 5.16
CA LEU A 117 -11.26 11.67 5.31
C LEU A 117 -10.64 10.43 5.96
N ILE A 118 -10.98 10.18 7.23
CA ILE A 118 -10.37 9.11 8.02
C ILE A 118 -10.90 7.73 7.62
N ILE A 119 -9.98 6.82 7.32
CA ILE A 119 -10.22 5.39 7.10
C ILE A 119 -9.82 4.61 8.35
N GLY A 120 -8.60 4.81 8.84
CA GLY A 120 -8.09 4.36 10.12
C GLY A 120 -8.02 2.85 10.31
N ARG A 121 -7.88 2.08 9.24
CA ARG A 121 -7.85 0.61 9.29
C ARG A 121 -7.18 -0.04 8.09
N ALA A 122 -6.89 -1.34 8.22
CA ALA A 122 -6.44 -2.16 7.12
C ALA A 122 -7.58 -2.43 6.12
N VAL A 123 -7.33 -2.14 4.86
CA VAL A 123 -8.32 -2.20 3.76
C VAL A 123 -7.71 -2.78 2.49
N ILE A 124 -8.56 -3.21 1.58
CA ILE A 124 -8.21 -3.51 0.19
C ILE A 124 -8.84 -2.43 -0.70
N THR A 125 -8.02 -1.84 -1.56
CA THR A 125 -8.45 -0.80 -2.50
C THR A 125 -7.79 -0.98 -3.86
N THR A 126 -8.18 -0.14 -4.83
CA THR A 126 -7.36 0.10 -6.03
C THR A 126 -6.16 0.97 -5.69
N LEU A 127 -5.29 1.28 -6.69
CA LEU A 127 -4.20 2.25 -6.50
C LEU A 127 -4.70 3.69 -6.30
N THR A 128 -5.97 3.95 -6.60
CA THR A 128 -6.56 5.28 -6.54
C THR A 128 -7.75 5.35 -5.57
N PRO A 129 -7.58 4.96 -4.29
CA PRO A 129 -8.67 5.06 -3.33
C PRO A 129 -9.11 6.50 -3.19
N GLY A 130 -10.41 6.72 -3.12
CA GLY A 130 -11.00 8.06 -2.99
C GLY A 130 -11.14 8.82 -4.31
N ALA A 131 -10.87 8.20 -5.47
CA ALA A 131 -11.04 8.86 -6.77
C ALA A 131 -12.47 9.41 -6.98
N GLU A 132 -13.46 8.83 -6.30
CA GLU A 132 -14.85 9.26 -6.29
C GLU A 132 -15.14 10.46 -5.36
N VAL A 133 -14.19 10.84 -4.51
CA VAL A 133 -14.34 11.94 -3.55
C VAL A 133 -14.18 13.29 -4.27
N PRO A 134 -15.20 14.17 -4.24
CA PRO A 134 -15.22 15.38 -5.07
C PRO A 134 -14.21 16.45 -4.64
N ASN A 135 -13.79 16.42 -3.38
CA ASN A 135 -12.92 17.43 -2.78
C ASN A 135 -11.53 16.89 -2.41
N LEU A 136 -10.99 15.98 -3.20
CA LEU A 136 -9.62 15.53 -3.04
C LEU A 136 -8.63 16.70 -3.05
N HIS A 137 -7.66 16.67 -2.16
CA HIS A 137 -6.60 17.67 -2.12
C HIS A 137 -5.85 17.73 -3.45
N ASN A 138 -5.87 18.89 -4.10
CA ASN A 138 -5.35 19.09 -5.47
C ASN A 138 -5.93 18.14 -6.53
N GLY A 139 -7.09 17.52 -6.28
CA GLY A 139 -7.69 16.54 -7.17
C GLY A 139 -6.88 15.24 -7.34
N ARG A 140 -5.99 14.94 -6.39
CA ARG A 140 -5.03 13.82 -6.51
C ARG A 140 -5.31 12.70 -5.54
N THR A 141 -5.20 11.46 -6.04
CA THR A 141 -5.19 10.24 -5.23
C THR A 141 -3.76 9.87 -4.82
N ILE A 142 -3.59 8.88 -3.96
CA ILE A 142 -2.26 8.34 -3.62
C ILE A 142 -1.59 7.65 -4.82
N GLY A 143 -2.36 7.26 -5.84
CA GLY A 143 -1.84 6.64 -7.07
C GLY A 143 -0.78 7.48 -7.76
N GLU A 144 -0.94 8.80 -7.79
CA GLU A 144 0.06 9.71 -8.37
C GLU A 144 1.35 9.76 -7.56
N SER A 145 1.31 9.44 -6.28
CA SER A 145 2.44 9.56 -5.35
C SER A 145 3.31 8.31 -5.26
N PHE A 146 2.85 7.16 -5.70
CA PHE A 146 3.69 5.95 -5.71
C PHE A 146 4.88 6.13 -6.65
N HIS A 147 6.09 5.90 -6.13
CA HIS A 147 7.33 6.12 -6.88
C HIS A 147 8.16 4.85 -7.10
N THR A 148 7.86 3.76 -6.40
CA THR A 148 8.63 2.52 -6.48
C THR A 148 7.72 1.31 -6.28
N MET A 149 7.91 0.29 -7.10
CA MET A 149 7.45 -1.08 -6.79
C MET A 149 8.66 -1.96 -6.54
N THR A 150 8.58 -2.90 -5.63
CA THR A 150 9.65 -3.87 -5.38
C THR A 150 9.09 -5.27 -5.25
N VAL A 151 9.66 -6.21 -6.00
CA VAL A 151 9.31 -7.63 -5.90
C VAL A 151 10.20 -8.26 -4.83
N LEU A 152 9.56 -8.82 -3.80
CA LEU A 152 10.22 -9.51 -2.69
C LEU A 152 10.60 -10.94 -3.11
N GLY A 153 11.74 -11.43 -2.62
CA GLY A 153 12.21 -12.78 -2.87
C GLY A 153 13.35 -12.85 -3.89
N ASN A 154 13.92 -14.03 -4.03
CA ASN A 154 14.99 -14.27 -4.98
C ASN A 154 14.41 -14.37 -6.39
N ALA A 155 14.76 -13.44 -7.27
CA ALA A 155 14.52 -13.54 -8.71
C ALA A 155 15.44 -14.62 -9.32
N HIS A 156 15.70 -15.69 -8.56
CA HIS A 156 16.49 -16.79 -9.04
C HIS A 156 15.70 -18.08 -8.91
N LYS A 157 15.06 -18.42 -9.97
CA LYS A 157 15.44 -19.70 -10.64
C LYS A 157 14.78 -19.78 -11.97
#